data_d5af75a3437ee90dd0a3aa982cd9e50a
#
_entry.id   d5af75a3437ee90dd0a3aa982cd9e50a
#
_cell.length_a   1.000
_cell.length_b   1.000
_cell.length_c   1.000
_cell.angle_alpha   90.00
_cell.angle_beta   90.00
_cell.angle_gamma   90.00
#
_symmetry.space_group_name_H-M   'P 1'
#
loop_
_entity.id
_entity.type
_entity.pdbx_description
1 polymer ?
#
loop_
_entity_poly.entity_id
_entity_poly.type
_entity_poly.pdbx_seq_one_letter_code
_entity_poly.pdbx_strand_id
1 'polypeptide(L)'
;LVTKMKNSAHEKGVSCEINAYSISEFEERLLENDVCLVAPQVKFRFEHFKQRANEEGKACDLIDMLNYGMMKGDVILDQAIGLYKSL
;
A
#
# COMPACT_ATOMS: atom_id res chain seq x y z
N LEU A 1 2.12 9.48 7.04
CA LEU A 1 1.27 9.10 5.90
C LEU A 1 0.15 8.14 6.32
N VAL A 2 0.45 7.17 7.16
CA VAL A 2 -0.57 6.20 7.61
C VAL A 2 -1.75 6.92 8.28
N THR A 3 -1.46 7.87 9.16
CA THR A 3 -2.51 8.66 9.84
C THR A 3 -3.40 9.39 8.82
N LYS A 4 -2.79 9.97 7.81
CA LYS A 4 -3.54 10.68 6.76
C LYS A 4 -4.42 9.74 5.94
N MET A 5 -3.92 8.56 5.65
CA MET A 5 -4.71 7.54 4.95
C MET A 5 -5.88 7.05 5.81
N LYS A 6 -5.65 6.83 7.10
CA LYS A 6 -6.71 6.42 8.02
C LYS A 6 -7.80 7.48 8.14
N ASN A 7 -7.41 8.75 8.22
CA ASN A 7 -8.37 9.85 8.27
C ASN A 7 -9.19 9.90 6.99
N SER A 8 -8.56 9.73 5.85
CA SER A 8 -9.25 9.71 4.56
C SER A 8 -10.23 8.54 4.45
N ALA A 9 -9.83 7.37 4.93
CA ALA A 9 -10.70 6.20 4.94
C ALA A 9 -11.95 6.45 5.79
N HIS A 10 -11.76 7.07 6.95
CA HIS A 10 -12.87 7.43 7.84
C HIS A 10 -13.84 8.38 7.15
N GLU A 11 -13.31 9.43 6.52
CA GLU A 11 -14.11 10.42 5.82
C GLU A 11 -14.91 9.82 4.65
N LYS A 12 -14.33 8.83 3.98
CA LYS A 12 -14.96 8.18 2.83
C LYS A 12 -15.87 7.02 3.23
N GLY A 13 -15.93 6.69 4.51
CA GLY A 13 -16.72 5.56 5.00
C GLY A 13 -16.17 4.21 4.57
N VAL A 14 -14.86 4.11 4.34
CA VAL A 14 -14.20 2.87 3.94
C VAL A 14 -13.66 2.16 5.17
N SER A 15 -14.09 0.92 5.37
CA SER A 15 -13.59 0.10 6.48
C SER A 15 -12.38 -0.69 6.00
N CYS A 16 -11.20 -0.38 6.56
CA CYS A 16 -9.96 -1.04 6.19
C CYS A 16 -8.92 -0.91 7.31
N GLU A 17 -7.93 -1.78 7.27
CA GLU A 17 -6.77 -1.72 8.15
C GLU A 17 -5.59 -1.17 7.37
N ILE A 18 -4.91 -0.17 7.93
CA ILE A 18 -3.77 0.47 7.28
C ILE A 18 -2.60 0.47 8.27
N ASN A 19 -1.51 -0.17 7.89
CA ASN A 19 -0.32 -0.26 8.73
C ASN A 19 0.93 -0.06 7.89
N ALA A 20 1.99 0.46 8.52
CA ALA A 20 3.29 0.60 7.89
C ALA A 20 4.27 -0.36 8.54
N TYR A 21 5.07 -1.02 7.71
CA TYR A 21 6.05 -1.99 8.17
C TYR A 21 7.38 -1.79 7.47
N SER A 22 8.44 -2.28 8.09
CA SER A 22 9.77 -2.32 7.48
C SER A 22 9.80 -3.35 6.35
N ILE A 23 10.63 -3.11 5.34
CA ILE A 23 10.78 -4.06 4.22
C ILE A 23 11.24 -5.44 4.69
N SER A 24 11.91 -5.52 5.84
CA SER A 24 12.35 -6.81 6.39
C SER A 24 11.17 -7.69 6.84
N GLU A 25 9.99 -7.12 7.03
CA GLU A 25 8.80 -7.85 7.44
C GLU A 25 7.87 -8.20 6.26
N PHE A 26 8.29 -7.91 5.05
CA PHE A 26 7.42 -8.04 3.87
C PHE A 26 6.76 -9.41 3.75
N GLU A 27 7.53 -10.50 3.85
CA GLU A 27 7.00 -11.85 3.64
C GLU A 27 5.91 -12.20 4.67
N GLU A 28 6.12 -11.83 5.92
CA GLU A 28 5.16 -12.10 6.98
C GLU A 28 3.88 -11.27 6.80
N ARG A 29 4.06 -9.99 6.49
CA ARG A 29 2.93 -9.06 6.39
C ARG A 29 2.12 -9.25 5.12
N LEU A 30 2.76 -9.73 4.07
CA LEU A 30 2.07 -10.01 2.81
C LEU A 30 0.91 -10.99 3.00
N LEU A 31 1.10 -12.01 3.81
CA LEU A 31 0.08 -13.04 4.04
C LEU A 31 -1.11 -12.51 4.86
N GLU A 32 -0.92 -11.45 5.62
CA GLU A 32 -1.94 -10.85 6.48
C GLU A 32 -2.73 -9.72 5.81
N ASN A 33 -2.30 -9.28 4.62
CA ASN A 33 -2.86 -8.11 3.96
C ASN A 33 -3.25 -8.42 2.52
N ASP A 34 -4.11 -7.59 1.95
CA ASP A 34 -4.59 -7.77 0.56
C ASP A 34 -3.81 -6.92 -0.42
N VAL A 35 -3.40 -5.73 0.00
CA VAL A 35 -2.70 -4.76 -0.85
C VAL A 35 -1.44 -4.28 -0.15
N CYS A 36 -0.35 -4.24 -0.89
CA CYS A 36 0.93 -3.71 -0.42
C CYS A 36 1.31 -2.49 -1.27
N LEU A 37 1.59 -1.38 -0.61
CA LEU A 37 2.09 -0.18 -1.28
C LEU A 37 3.54 0.03 -0.87
N VAL A 38 4.41 0.16 -1.87
CA VAL A 38 5.85 0.31 -1.66
C VAL A 38 6.23 1.77 -1.69
N ALA A 39 6.87 2.25 -0.63
CA ALA A 39 7.31 3.65 -0.54
C ALA A 39 8.45 3.93 -1.54
N PRO A 40 8.52 5.16 -2.08
CA PRO A 40 9.53 5.48 -3.10
C PRO A 40 10.98 5.26 -2.67
N GLN A 41 11.28 5.46 -1.38
CA GLN A 41 12.65 5.30 -0.89
C GLN A 41 13.14 3.86 -0.91
N VAL A 42 12.25 2.89 -1.05
CA VAL A 42 12.61 1.47 -1.16
C VAL A 42 12.16 0.87 -2.50
N LYS A 43 12.02 1.70 -3.53
CA LYS A 43 11.56 1.27 -4.86
C LYS A 43 12.47 0.20 -5.48
N PHE A 44 13.72 0.09 -5.03
CA PHE A 44 14.66 -0.93 -5.52
C PHE A 44 14.19 -2.36 -5.21
N ARG A 45 13.24 -2.52 -4.28
CA ARG A 45 12.67 -3.82 -3.93
C ARG A 45 11.31 -4.06 -4.59
N PHE A 46 10.80 -3.08 -5.33
CA PHE A 46 9.43 -3.15 -5.86
C PHE A 46 9.18 -4.36 -6.76
N GLU A 47 10.08 -4.62 -7.71
CA GLU A 47 9.88 -5.74 -8.65
C GLU A 47 9.78 -7.07 -7.93
N HIS A 48 10.62 -7.28 -6.94
CA HIS A 48 10.59 -8.49 -6.12
C HIS A 48 9.29 -8.59 -5.34
N PHE A 49 8.89 -7.50 -4.68
CA PHE A 49 7.67 -7.48 -3.88
C PHE A 49 6.43 -7.70 -4.75
N LYS A 50 6.41 -7.10 -5.94
CA LYS A 50 5.28 -7.26 -6.86
C LYS A 50 5.15 -8.72 -7.32
N GLN A 51 6.27 -9.35 -7.64
CA GLN A 51 6.26 -10.75 -8.04
C GLN A 51 5.73 -11.65 -6.93
N ARG A 52 6.22 -11.44 -5.71
CA ARG A 52 5.77 -12.22 -4.56
C ARG A 52 4.29 -12.01 -4.27
N ALA A 53 3.82 -10.78 -4.34
CA ALA A 53 2.40 -10.48 -4.13
C ALA A 53 1.53 -11.19 -5.17
N ASN A 54 1.93 -11.15 -6.43
CA ASN A 54 1.20 -11.81 -7.50
C ASN A 54 1.10 -13.32 -7.27
N GLU A 55 2.18 -13.94 -6.79
CA GLU A 55 2.21 -15.37 -6.47
C GLU A 55 1.20 -15.73 -5.38
N GLU A 56 0.93 -14.82 -4.46
CA GLU A 56 0.01 -15.04 -3.34
C GLU A 56 -1.40 -14.48 -3.60
N GLY A 57 -1.67 -14.03 -4.81
CA GLY A 57 -2.98 -13.47 -5.15
C GLY A 57 -3.24 -12.10 -4.53
N LYS A 58 -2.18 -11.39 -4.17
CA LYS A 58 -2.26 -10.06 -3.57
C LYS A 58 -1.88 -9.00 -4.60
N ALA A 59 -2.22 -7.73 -4.31
CA ALA A 59 -1.84 -6.61 -5.15
C ALA A 59 -0.65 -5.88 -4.54
N CYS A 60 0.25 -5.38 -5.39
CA CYS A 60 1.40 -4.60 -4.95
C CYS A 60 1.65 -3.50 -5.97
N ASP A 61 1.87 -2.29 -5.50
CA ASP A 61 2.16 -1.15 -6.37
C ASP A 61 3.12 -0.19 -5.68
N LEU A 62 3.71 0.69 -6.47
CA LEU A 62 4.66 1.69 -6.00
C LEU A 62 3.92 3.00 -5.77
N ILE A 63 4.19 3.66 -4.64
CA ILE A 63 3.62 4.97 -4.36
C ILE A 63 4.40 6.01 -5.16
N ASP A 64 3.68 6.92 -5.85
CA ASP A 64 4.28 8.02 -6.56
C ASP A 64 5.08 8.91 -5.59
N MET A 65 6.30 9.28 -6.00
CA MET A 65 7.21 10.05 -5.15
C MET A 65 6.59 11.39 -4.72
N LEU A 66 5.91 12.08 -5.63
CA LEU A 66 5.30 13.37 -5.32
C LEU A 66 4.15 13.23 -4.33
N ASN A 67 3.28 12.27 -4.56
CA ASN A 67 2.15 12.02 -3.65
C ASN A 67 2.65 11.61 -2.27
N TYR A 68 3.71 10.81 -2.20
CA TYR A 68 4.31 10.39 -0.93
C TYR A 68 4.95 11.59 -0.20
N GLY A 69 5.72 12.38 -0.92
CA GLY A 69 6.41 13.55 -0.36
C GLY A 69 5.45 14.60 0.15
N MET A 70 4.30 14.77 -0.50
CA MET A 70 3.27 15.72 -0.08
C MET A 70 2.26 15.10 0.87
N MET A 71 2.47 13.85 1.27
CA MET A 71 1.61 13.12 2.20
C MET A 71 0.13 13.14 1.79
N LYS A 72 -0.12 12.92 0.50
CA LYS A 72 -1.48 12.90 -0.05
C LYS A 72 -2.18 11.57 0.28
N GLY A 73 -2.59 11.44 1.54
CA GLY A 73 -3.21 10.22 2.04
C GLY A 73 -4.48 9.81 1.29
N ASP A 74 -5.27 10.78 0.85
CA ASP A 74 -6.49 10.52 0.09
C ASP A 74 -6.20 9.90 -1.28
N VAL A 75 -5.21 10.43 -2.00
CA VAL A 75 -4.82 9.92 -3.31
C VAL A 75 -4.22 8.52 -3.19
N ILE A 76 -3.34 8.34 -2.20
CA ILE A 76 -2.68 7.06 -1.98
C ILE A 76 -3.68 6.00 -1.53
N LEU A 77 -4.65 6.37 -0.71
CA LEU A 77 -5.74 5.47 -0.33
C LEU A 77 -6.57 5.04 -1.54
N ASP A 78 -6.89 5.97 -2.44
CA ASP A 78 -7.62 5.65 -3.66
C ASP A 78 -6.85 4.67 -4.53
N GLN A 79 -5.55 4.80 -4.59
CA GLN A 79 -4.68 3.84 -5.29
C GLN A 79 -4.85 2.44 -4.70
N ALA A 80 -4.79 2.33 -3.38
CA ALA A 80 -4.95 1.05 -2.68
C ALA A 80 -6.34 0.45 -2.92
N ILE A 81 -7.39 1.26 -2.85
CA ILE A 81 -8.76 0.81 -3.07
C ILE A 81 -8.93 0.28 -4.50
N GLY A 82 -8.36 0.99 -5.48
CA GLY A 82 -8.42 0.56 -6.87
C GLY A 82 -7.73 -0.78 -7.08
N LEU A 83 -6.59 -0.99 -6.44
CA LEU A 83 -5.86 -2.26 -6.49
C LEU A 83 -6.67 -3.39 -5.86
N TYR A 84 -7.28 -3.13 -4.72
CA TYR A 84 -8.10 -4.13 -4.04
C TYR A 84 -9.28 -4.56 -4.90
N LYS A 85 -9.95 -3.61 -5.55
CA LYS A 85 -11.11 -3.90 -6.40
C LYS A 85 -10.75 -4.72 -7.64
N SER A 86 -9.49 -4.72 -8.06
CA SER A 86 -9.05 -5.48 -9.23
C SER A 86 -8.53 -6.88 -8.88
N LEU A 87 -8.55 -7.25 -7.61
CA LEU A 87 -8.15 -8.61 -7.19
C LEU A 87 -9.17 -9.67 -7.56
#